data_5e7432856f6d09de7c6aacf59bc9edc1
#
_entry.id   5e7432856f6d09de7c6aacf59bc9edc1
#
_cell.length_a   1.000
_cell.length_b   1.000
_cell.length_c   1.000
_cell.angle_alpha   90.00
_cell.angle_beta   90.00
_cell.angle_gamma   90.00
#
_symmetry.space_group_name_H-M   'P 1'
#
loop_
_entity.id
_entity.type
_entity.pdbx_description
1 polymer ?
#
loop_
_entity_poly.entity_id
_entity_poly.type
_entity_poly.pdbx_seq_one_letter_code
_entity_poly.pdbx_strand_id
1 'polypeptide(L)'
;VPFRGSAPALTELLAGNVQFMFENLIAASQHVQAGRLRALGVTSAHRSPLLPELPALQELAPELAGYGVSTWVGLFVQAAAPAEAIAALNREARRALTRPGTVAQLTQTGSEAHVTTVEGFGDFIAVEIAKWREVIRREGLVMDTT
;
A
#
# COMPACT_ATOMS: atom_id res chain seq x y z
N VAL A 1 -15.82 10.63 -6.61
CA VAL A 1 -16.37 11.54 -5.58
C VAL A 1 -15.34 11.63 -4.45
N PRO A 2 -14.88 12.84 -4.05
CA PRO A 2 -13.94 13.02 -2.96
C PRO A 2 -14.64 12.86 -1.61
N PHE A 3 -13.97 12.14 -0.69
CA PHE A 3 -14.40 11.98 0.71
C PHE A 3 -13.28 12.37 1.67
N ARG A 4 -13.63 12.73 2.89
CA ARG A 4 -12.66 13.06 3.95
C ARG A 4 -12.13 11.78 4.62
N GLY A 5 -11.53 10.89 3.82
CA GLY A 5 -10.92 9.65 4.28
C GLY A 5 -11.76 8.40 4.00
N SER A 6 -11.22 7.26 4.40
CA SER A 6 -11.72 5.91 4.13
C SER A 6 -13.10 5.65 4.78
N ALA A 7 -13.27 5.95 6.05
CA ALA A 7 -14.48 5.59 6.78
C ALA A 7 -15.78 6.18 6.19
N PRO A 8 -15.89 7.50 5.87
CA PRO A 8 -17.08 8.03 5.22
C PRO A 8 -17.27 7.45 3.80
N ALA A 9 -16.22 7.23 3.03
CA ALA A 9 -16.31 6.63 1.70
C ALA A 9 -16.88 5.20 1.76
N LEU A 10 -16.40 4.40 2.71
CA LEU A 10 -16.86 3.03 2.94
C LEU A 10 -18.33 2.98 3.37
N THR A 11 -18.77 3.96 4.17
CA THR A 11 -20.18 4.10 4.55
C THR A 11 -21.07 4.31 3.33
N GLU A 12 -20.67 5.19 2.41
CA GLU A 12 -21.41 5.46 1.18
C GLU A 12 -21.44 4.28 0.22
N LEU A 13 -20.34 3.51 0.16
CA LEU A 13 -20.28 2.25 -0.60
C LEU A 13 -21.25 1.21 -0.01
N LEU A 14 -21.27 1.04 1.31
CA LEU A 14 -22.16 0.10 2.00
C LEU A 14 -23.63 0.49 1.90
N ALA A 15 -23.91 1.80 1.78
CA ALA A 15 -25.25 2.32 1.55
C ALA A 15 -25.71 2.22 0.07
N GLY A 16 -24.81 1.84 -0.86
CA GLY A 16 -25.10 1.77 -2.29
C GLY A 16 -25.08 3.12 -3.02
N ASN A 17 -24.66 4.19 -2.35
CA ASN A 17 -24.55 5.53 -2.96
C ASN A 17 -23.32 5.66 -3.87
N VAL A 18 -22.33 4.78 -3.71
CA VAL A 18 -21.16 4.63 -4.58
C VAL A 18 -21.09 3.18 -5.03
N GLN A 19 -20.76 2.94 -6.30
CA GLN A 19 -20.81 1.61 -6.91
C GLN A 19 -19.53 0.81 -6.69
N PHE A 20 -18.37 1.46 -6.60
CA PHE A 20 -17.08 0.82 -6.32
C PHE A 20 -16.09 1.84 -5.71
N MET A 21 -15.07 1.33 -5.03
CA MET A 21 -13.95 2.14 -4.54
C MET A 21 -12.66 1.32 -4.49
N PHE A 22 -11.54 2.00 -4.44
CA PHE A 22 -10.26 1.42 -4.00
C PHE A 22 -10.10 1.68 -2.50
N GLU A 23 -9.86 0.61 -1.75
CA GLU A 23 -9.75 0.69 -0.30
C GLU A 23 -8.62 -0.20 0.21
N ASN A 24 -8.06 0.15 1.36
CA ASN A 24 -7.11 -0.72 2.05
C ASN A 24 -7.75 -2.05 2.41
N LEU A 25 -7.04 -3.13 2.10
CA LEU A 25 -7.54 -4.49 2.29
C LEU A 25 -8.00 -4.74 3.74
N ILE A 26 -7.29 -4.20 4.73
CA ILE A 26 -7.64 -4.34 6.15
C ILE A 26 -9.02 -3.74 6.44
N ALA A 27 -9.27 -2.51 5.97
CA ALA A 27 -10.54 -1.83 6.21
C ALA A 27 -11.72 -2.53 5.52
N ALA A 28 -11.49 -3.08 4.32
CA ALA A 28 -12.52 -3.77 3.55
C ALA A 28 -12.76 -5.22 4.00
N SER A 29 -11.76 -5.91 4.56
CA SER A 29 -11.76 -7.36 4.78
C SER A 29 -12.95 -7.86 5.61
N GLN A 30 -13.30 -7.19 6.70
CA GLN A 30 -14.44 -7.57 7.55
C GLN A 30 -15.77 -7.47 6.81
N HIS A 31 -15.91 -6.49 5.92
CA HIS A 31 -17.13 -6.33 5.11
C HIS A 31 -17.23 -7.37 4.00
N VAL A 32 -16.09 -7.76 3.42
CA VAL A 32 -16.00 -8.84 2.44
C VAL A 32 -16.34 -10.17 3.10
N GLN A 33 -15.74 -10.49 4.26
CA GLN A 33 -16.03 -11.71 5.01
C GLN A 33 -17.51 -11.79 5.47
N ALA A 34 -18.10 -10.65 5.82
CA ALA A 34 -19.51 -10.58 6.17
C ALA A 34 -20.47 -10.58 4.95
N GLY A 35 -19.96 -10.72 3.73
CA GLY A 35 -20.74 -10.71 2.50
C GLY A 35 -21.40 -9.37 2.15
N ARG A 36 -20.99 -8.28 2.82
CA ARG A 36 -21.55 -6.93 2.58
C ARG A 36 -20.85 -6.21 1.43
N LEU A 37 -19.63 -6.61 1.11
CA LEU A 37 -18.86 -6.12 -0.04
C LEU A 37 -18.35 -7.31 -0.85
N ARG A 38 -18.21 -7.07 -2.14
CA ARG A 38 -17.55 -8.00 -3.07
C ARG A 38 -16.20 -7.43 -3.44
N ALA A 39 -15.12 -8.12 -3.09
CA ALA A 39 -13.79 -7.80 -3.58
C ALA A 39 -13.65 -8.29 -5.03
N LEU A 40 -13.08 -7.46 -5.90
CA LEU A 40 -12.91 -7.74 -7.33
C LEU A 40 -11.46 -8.08 -7.69
N GLY A 41 -10.49 -7.52 -6.97
CA GLY A 41 -9.06 -7.74 -7.17
C GLY A 41 -8.24 -6.87 -6.25
N VAL A 42 -6.93 -7.09 -6.23
CA VAL A 42 -5.96 -6.28 -5.48
C VAL A 42 -5.10 -5.44 -6.43
N THR A 43 -4.74 -4.24 -6.00
CA THR A 43 -3.91 -3.30 -6.76
C THR A 43 -2.42 -3.59 -6.68
N SER A 44 -1.97 -4.41 -5.74
CA SER A 44 -0.58 -4.86 -5.62
C SER A 44 -0.14 -5.66 -6.85
N ALA A 45 1.18 -5.68 -7.12
CA ALA A 45 1.74 -6.44 -8.24
C ALA A 45 1.51 -7.96 -8.14
N HIS A 46 1.29 -8.46 -6.93
CA HIS A 46 1.00 -9.87 -6.66
C HIS A 46 -0.24 -10.01 -5.81
N ARG A 47 -0.85 -11.18 -5.83
CA ARG A 47 -1.99 -11.51 -4.95
C ARG A 47 -1.59 -11.37 -3.49
N SER A 48 -2.52 -10.88 -2.67
CA SER A 48 -2.29 -10.78 -1.23
C SER A 48 -2.34 -12.17 -0.58
N PRO A 49 -1.38 -12.51 0.29
CA PRO A 49 -1.45 -13.75 1.07
C PRO A 49 -2.65 -13.78 2.04
N LEU A 50 -3.26 -12.64 2.35
CA LEU A 50 -4.47 -12.55 3.18
C LEU A 50 -5.73 -13.01 2.42
N LEU A 51 -5.79 -12.78 1.10
CA LEU A 51 -6.88 -13.18 0.22
C LEU A 51 -6.31 -13.73 -1.09
N PRO A 52 -5.71 -14.93 -1.07
CA PRO A 52 -4.98 -15.49 -2.21
C PRO A 52 -5.88 -15.83 -3.40
N GLU A 53 -7.18 -15.96 -3.17
CA GLU A 53 -8.18 -16.18 -4.21
C GLU A 53 -8.48 -14.93 -5.05
N LEU A 54 -8.17 -13.72 -4.52
CA LEU A 54 -8.36 -12.48 -5.27
C LEU A 54 -7.21 -12.29 -6.26
N PRO A 55 -7.52 -12.07 -7.55
CA PRO A 55 -6.50 -11.78 -8.55
C PRO A 55 -5.86 -10.41 -8.31
N ALA A 56 -4.59 -10.26 -8.68
CA ALA A 56 -4.00 -8.94 -8.88
C ALA A 56 -4.60 -8.33 -10.16
N LEU A 57 -4.80 -7.01 -10.20
CA LEU A 57 -5.43 -6.35 -11.35
C LEU A 57 -4.69 -6.64 -12.65
N GLN A 58 -3.37 -6.76 -12.62
CA GLN A 58 -2.58 -7.10 -13.81
C GLN A 58 -2.88 -8.50 -14.40
N GLU A 59 -3.55 -9.37 -13.65
CA GLU A 59 -3.96 -10.70 -14.11
C GLU A 59 -5.31 -10.66 -14.86
N LEU A 60 -6.07 -9.57 -14.74
CA LEU A 60 -7.45 -9.49 -15.21
C LEU A 60 -7.58 -9.10 -16.69
N ALA A 61 -6.62 -8.32 -17.19
CA ALA A 61 -6.64 -7.87 -18.58
C ALA A 61 -5.22 -7.55 -19.07
N PRO A 62 -4.91 -7.81 -20.37
CA PRO A 62 -3.60 -7.49 -20.94
C PRO A 62 -3.19 -6.01 -20.82
N GLU A 63 -4.17 -5.11 -20.85
CA GLU A 63 -3.97 -3.66 -20.72
C GLU A 63 -3.48 -3.26 -19.31
N LEU A 64 -3.66 -4.13 -18.34
CA LEU A 64 -3.22 -3.95 -16.96
C LEU A 64 -1.87 -4.63 -16.68
N ALA A 65 -1.23 -5.22 -17.68
CA ALA A 65 0.06 -5.88 -17.51
C ALA A 65 1.10 -4.90 -16.92
N GLY A 66 1.77 -5.32 -15.83
CA GLY A 66 2.72 -4.48 -15.11
C GLY A 66 2.09 -3.45 -14.15
N TYR A 67 0.77 -3.42 -14.04
CA TYR A 67 0.10 -2.58 -13.05
C TYR A 67 0.43 -3.08 -11.62
N GLY A 68 0.94 -2.15 -10.81
CA GLY A 68 1.24 -2.44 -9.41
C GLY A 68 1.24 -1.16 -8.59
N VAL A 69 0.26 -1.01 -7.71
CA VAL A 69 0.13 0.10 -6.78
C VAL A 69 -0.18 -0.44 -5.40
N SER A 70 0.64 -0.08 -4.43
CA SER A 70 0.43 -0.39 -3.02
C SER A 70 0.77 0.80 -2.14
N THR A 71 0.14 0.86 -0.98
CA THR A 71 0.56 1.78 0.08
C THR A 71 1.75 1.19 0.82
N TRP A 72 2.67 2.03 1.22
CA TRP A 72 3.83 1.61 1.98
C TRP A 72 4.11 2.56 3.15
N VAL A 73 4.80 2.06 4.16
CA VAL A 73 5.23 2.81 5.34
C VAL A 73 6.74 2.65 5.48
N GLY A 74 7.44 3.76 5.70
CA GLY A 74 8.89 3.80 5.86
C GLY A 74 9.30 4.41 7.19
N LEU A 75 10.47 4.01 7.71
CA LEU A 75 11.10 4.62 8.87
C LEU A 75 12.02 5.75 8.38
N PHE A 76 11.77 6.95 8.86
CA PHE A 76 12.55 8.14 8.53
C PHE A 76 13.20 8.73 9.79
N VAL A 77 14.36 9.34 9.59
CA VAL A 77 15.09 10.11 10.62
C VAL A 77 15.43 11.49 10.08
N GLN A 78 15.86 12.39 10.95
CA GLN A 78 16.35 13.71 10.54
C GLN A 78 17.55 13.58 9.61
N ALA A 79 17.64 14.44 8.59
CA ALA A 79 18.74 14.42 7.62
C ALA A 79 20.13 14.64 8.27
N ALA A 80 20.17 15.36 9.39
CA ALA A 80 21.39 15.61 10.16
C ALA A 80 21.73 14.49 11.18
N ALA A 81 20.98 13.37 11.20
CA ALA A 81 21.28 12.27 12.12
C ALA A 81 22.67 11.67 11.82
N PRO A 82 23.46 11.31 12.86
CA PRO A 82 24.77 10.68 12.66
C PRO A 82 24.67 9.38 11.87
N ALA A 83 25.60 9.14 10.94
CA ALA A 83 25.61 7.95 10.10
C ALA A 83 25.58 6.64 10.91
N GLU A 84 26.27 6.61 12.06
CA GLU A 84 26.26 5.46 12.97
C GLU A 84 24.87 5.17 13.55
N ALA A 85 24.11 6.22 13.88
CA ALA A 85 22.73 6.08 14.37
C ALA A 85 21.81 5.54 13.27
N ILE A 86 21.95 6.06 12.05
CA ILE A 86 21.19 5.58 10.88
C ILE A 86 21.48 4.08 10.63
N ALA A 87 22.77 3.71 10.61
CA ALA A 87 23.19 2.33 10.42
C ALA A 87 22.66 1.41 11.52
N ALA A 88 22.71 1.85 12.79
CA ALA A 88 22.20 1.09 13.92
C ALA A 88 20.68 0.89 13.81
N LEU A 89 19.90 1.94 13.51
CA LEU A 89 18.47 1.87 13.34
C LEU A 89 18.07 0.94 12.18
N ASN A 90 18.75 1.06 11.02
CA ASN A 90 18.49 0.15 9.89
C ASN A 90 18.75 -1.30 10.26
N ARG A 91 19.88 -1.58 10.91
CA ARG A 91 20.22 -2.94 11.37
C ARG A 91 19.14 -3.52 12.29
N GLU A 92 18.70 -2.76 13.30
CA GLU A 92 17.70 -3.24 14.26
C GLU A 92 16.31 -3.33 13.64
N ALA A 93 15.93 -2.41 12.76
CA ALA A 93 14.69 -2.49 12.00
C ALA A 93 14.64 -3.74 11.11
N ARG A 94 15.72 -4.01 10.35
CA ARG A 94 15.85 -5.24 9.54
C ARG A 94 15.75 -6.48 10.39
N ARG A 95 16.43 -6.51 11.54
CA ARG A 95 16.36 -7.62 12.49
C ARG A 95 14.95 -7.83 13.04
N ALA A 96 14.24 -6.76 13.36
CA ALA A 96 12.86 -6.83 13.85
C ALA A 96 11.90 -7.35 12.78
N LEU A 97 11.99 -6.82 11.55
CA LEU A 97 11.12 -7.17 10.42
C LEU A 97 11.34 -8.60 9.90
N THR A 98 12.48 -9.25 10.20
CA THR A 98 12.76 -10.65 9.83
C THR A 98 12.37 -11.65 10.92
N ARG A 99 11.91 -11.20 12.09
CA ARG A 99 11.45 -12.11 13.15
C ARG A 99 10.16 -12.81 12.74
N PRO A 100 10.04 -14.13 12.90
CA PRO A 100 8.83 -14.87 12.50
C PRO A 100 7.55 -14.32 13.11
N GLY A 101 7.56 -13.92 14.40
CA GLY A 101 6.41 -13.31 15.08
C GLY A 101 6.00 -11.96 14.48
N THR A 102 6.97 -11.11 14.10
CA THR A 102 6.70 -9.83 13.44
C THR A 102 6.11 -10.04 12.05
N VAL A 103 6.69 -10.94 11.27
CA VAL A 103 6.19 -11.30 9.93
C VAL A 103 4.76 -11.81 10.03
N ALA A 104 4.47 -12.73 10.96
CA ALA A 104 3.12 -13.27 11.15
C ALA A 104 2.10 -12.17 11.51
N GLN A 105 2.45 -11.24 12.42
CA GLN A 105 1.58 -10.12 12.76
C GLN A 105 1.32 -9.18 11.57
N LEU A 106 2.34 -8.85 10.78
CA LEU A 106 2.18 -8.03 9.59
C LEU A 106 1.27 -8.71 8.57
N THR A 107 1.48 -10.00 8.31
CA THR A 107 0.62 -10.77 7.38
C THR A 107 -0.84 -10.79 7.84
N GLN A 108 -1.11 -10.95 9.14
CA GLN A 108 -2.48 -10.89 9.67
C GLN A 108 -3.17 -9.53 9.42
N THR A 109 -2.40 -8.47 9.29
CA THR A 109 -2.91 -7.13 8.96
C THR A 109 -2.87 -6.82 7.45
N GLY A 110 -2.63 -7.82 6.60
CA GLY A 110 -2.52 -7.63 5.15
C GLY A 110 -1.30 -6.82 4.71
N SER A 111 -0.29 -6.72 5.59
CA SER A 111 0.97 -6.02 5.33
C SER A 111 2.09 -7.02 5.09
N GLU A 112 3.06 -6.62 4.27
CA GLU A 112 4.28 -7.40 4.00
C GLU A 112 5.51 -6.66 4.53
N ALA A 113 6.44 -7.42 5.14
CA ALA A 113 7.70 -6.86 5.59
C ALA A 113 8.67 -6.71 4.41
N HIS A 114 8.96 -5.47 4.02
CA HIS A 114 10.00 -5.16 3.05
C HIS A 114 11.29 -4.74 3.77
N VAL A 115 12.32 -5.55 3.64
CA VAL A 115 13.61 -5.34 4.30
C VAL A 115 14.60 -4.76 3.29
N THR A 116 15.04 -3.51 3.52
CA THR A 116 15.95 -2.79 2.64
C THR A 116 17.20 -2.30 3.38
N THR A 117 18.27 -1.99 2.63
CA THR A 117 19.35 -1.12 3.12
C THR A 117 18.89 0.34 3.12
N VAL A 118 19.68 1.23 3.69
CA VAL A 118 19.40 2.68 3.66
C VAL A 118 19.38 3.18 2.21
N GLU A 119 20.37 2.79 1.42
CA GLU A 119 20.50 3.14 0.01
C GLU A 119 19.35 2.56 -0.81
N GLY A 120 19.05 1.26 -0.63
CA GLY A 120 17.96 0.60 -1.35
C GLY A 120 16.58 1.18 -1.05
N PHE A 121 16.36 1.71 0.16
CA PHE A 121 15.14 2.45 0.47
C PHE A 121 15.13 3.82 -0.23
N GLY A 122 16.28 4.50 -0.30
CA GLY A 122 16.42 5.74 -1.07
C GLY A 122 16.09 5.55 -2.56
N ASP A 123 16.63 4.49 -3.17
CA ASP A 123 16.35 4.13 -4.56
C ASP A 123 14.88 3.85 -4.79
N PHE A 124 14.24 3.09 -3.90
CA PHE A 124 12.80 2.84 -3.93
C PHE A 124 11.99 4.14 -3.92
N ILE A 125 12.31 5.07 -3.02
CA ILE A 125 11.64 6.38 -2.93
C ILE A 125 11.81 7.16 -4.25
N ALA A 126 13.02 7.16 -4.81
CA ALA A 126 13.29 7.87 -6.07
C ALA A 126 12.43 7.32 -7.23
N VAL A 127 12.30 6.00 -7.32
CA VAL A 127 11.45 5.33 -8.32
C VAL A 127 9.97 5.67 -8.10
N GLU A 128 9.47 5.61 -6.87
CA GLU A 128 8.09 5.96 -6.55
C GLU A 128 7.79 7.43 -6.88
N ILE A 129 8.67 8.35 -6.52
CA ILE A 129 8.51 9.77 -6.87
C ILE A 129 8.45 9.97 -8.39
N ALA A 130 9.35 9.32 -9.15
CA ALA A 130 9.36 9.42 -10.61
C ALA A 130 8.06 8.89 -11.24
N LYS A 131 7.59 7.73 -10.78
CA LYS A 131 6.34 7.10 -11.20
C LYS A 131 5.14 8.03 -10.98
N TRP A 132 4.97 8.51 -9.77
CA TRP A 132 3.82 9.36 -9.44
C TRP A 132 3.89 10.74 -10.09
N ARG A 133 5.08 11.31 -10.25
CA ARG A 133 5.27 12.56 -10.99
C ARG A 133 4.79 12.42 -12.44
N GLU A 134 5.10 11.31 -13.09
CA GLU A 134 4.64 11.05 -14.45
C GLU A 134 3.11 10.89 -14.53
N VAL A 135 2.51 10.16 -13.60
CA VAL A 135 1.05 10.01 -13.52
C VAL A 135 0.37 11.37 -13.34
N ILE A 136 0.83 12.16 -12.36
CA ILE A 136 0.29 13.50 -12.07
C ILE A 136 0.38 14.40 -13.32
N ARG A 137 1.53 14.40 -14.01
CA ARG A 137 1.75 15.19 -15.21
C ARG A 137 0.82 14.76 -16.36
N ARG A 138 0.69 13.46 -16.58
CA ARG A 138 -0.11 12.91 -17.67
C ARG A 138 -1.60 13.15 -17.47
N GLU A 139 -2.08 12.97 -16.26
CA GLU A 139 -3.50 13.11 -15.92
C GLU A 139 -3.90 14.55 -15.55
N GLY A 140 -2.95 15.51 -15.55
CA GLY A 140 -3.22 16.91 -15.21
C GLY A 140 -3.75 17.10 -13.79
N LEU A 141 -3.36 16.23 -12.84
CA LEU A 141 -3.86 16.27 -11.48
C LEU A 141 -3.30 17.49 -10.75
N VAL A 142 -4.19 18.32 -10.20
CA VAL A 142 -3.84 19.45 -9.32
C VAL A 142 -4.27 19.07 -7.91
N MET A 143 -3.33 19.14 -6.98
CA MET A 143 -3.66 18.99 -5.55
C MET A 143 -4.21 20.31 -5.01
N ASP A 144 -5.45 20.30 -4.55
CA ASP A 144 -5.97 21.41 -3.75
C ASP A 144 -5.21 21.45 -2.42
N THR A 145 -4.41 22.49 -2.26
CA THR A 145 -3.60 22.76 -1.05
C THR A 145 -4.36 23.61 -0.03
N THR A 146 -5.68 23.42 0.10
CA THR A 146 -6.49 24.08 1.15
C THR A 146 -6.71 23.17 2.36
#